data_089e26499c3ee11e5f82611cf075a441
#
_entry.id   089e26499c3ee11e5f82611cf075a441
#
_cell.length_a   1.000
_cell.length_b   1.000
_cell.length_c   1.000
_cell.angle_alpha   90.00
_cell.angle_beta   90.00
_cell.angle_gamma   90.00
#
_symmetry.space_group_name_H-M   'P 1'
#
loop_
_entity.id
_entity.type
_entity.pdbx_description
1 polymer ?
#
loop_
_entity_poly.entity_id
_entity_poly.type
_entity_poly.pdbx_seq_one_letter_code
_entity_poly.pdbx_strand_id
1 'polypeptide(L)'
;MPRHVGIIFVHGILGNEFDFAAKMEFRLRRGLRRELQDFVHFRSVFWAGTVREHQRDYFGRASNTGFMWHKRLRRYVIEGLGDAAAYQKTRHRKNSVYYAVQNAISDKISTLESRGRERMPLIFIGHSLGCHVISSYLWDINKLTQRTEADIADDEDQDERALWRDLKDATPLRRLKTLAGIVTLGSNMPMFTFTFGPDAVYPITSQVELGNGNVGKPAFPGAELPESLQKKARWLNYYSKTDLLGFPLKALNDKYRNSEKIEDICVRSESPWFIPYVWCLKSHTRYWTNGTVLKGSAQLIQDIVETP
;
A
#
# COMPACT_ATOMS: atom_id res chain seq x y z
N MET A 1 -13.17 23.99 10.21
CA MET A 1 -14.19 22.96 9.93
C MET A 1 -13.48 21.65 9.64
N PRO A 2 -14.02 20.49 10.04
CA PRO A 2 -13.47 19.20 9.66
C PRO A 2 -13.41 19.07 8.14
N ARG A 3 -12.37 18.37 7.64
CA ARG A 3 -12.21 18.13 6.19
C ARG A 3 -12.47 16.69 5.84
N HIS A 4 -12.95 16.44 4.64
CA HIS A 4 -13.08 15.09 4.12
C HIS A 4 -11.70 14.44 3.94
N VAL A 5 -11.59 13.16 4.28
CA VAL A 5 -10.38 12.35 4.14
C VAL A 5 -10.72 11.02 3.45
N GLY A 6 -9.97 10.67 2.43
CA GLY A 6 -10.07 9.38 1.74
C GLY A 6 -9.12 8.35 2.35
N ILE A 7 -9.60 7.12 2.54
CA ILE A 7 -8.79 6.01 3.05
C ILE A 7 -8.90 4.84 2.10
N ILE A 8 -7.75 4.39 1.61
CA ILE A 8 -7.62 3.26 0.70
C ILE A 8 -6.98 2.08 1.43
N PHE A 9 -7.71 0.97 1.56
CA PHE A 9 -7.16 -0.28 2.04
C PHE A 9 -6.64 -1.14 0.89
N VAL A 10 -5.45 -1.71 1.07
CA VAL A 10 -4.84 -2.66 0.12
C VAL A 10 -4.43 -3.93 0.87
N HIS A 11 -5.04 -5.06 0.50
CA HIS A 11 -4.73 -6.33 1.14
C HIS A 11 -3.41 -6.94 0.65
N GLY A 12 -2.88 -7.88 1.44
CA GLY A 12 -1.71 -8.67 1.10
C GLY A 12 -2.03 -9.92 0.28
N ILE A 13 -1.11 -10.89 0.32
CA ILE A 13 -1.35 -12.25 -0.19
C ILE A 13 -2.56 -12.87 0.50
N LEU A 14 -3.25 -13.76 -0.21
CA LEU A 14 -4.40 -14.50 0.34
C LEU A 14 -5.60 -13.63 0.77
N GLY A 15 -5.70 -12.40 0.31
CA GLY A 15 -6.93 -11.61 0.47
C GLY A 15 -8.12 -12.38 -0.13
N ASN A 16 -8.89 -13.11 0.69
CA ASN A 16 -9.90 -14.07 0.20
C ASN A 16 -11.28 -13.47 -0.04
N GLU A 17 -11.55 -12.29 0.50
CA GLU A 17 -12.88 -11.70 0.55
C GLU A 17 -12.83 -10.23 0.11
N PHE A 18 -13.87 -9.79 -0.59
CA PHE A 18 -14.00 -8.39 -0.99
C PHE A 18 -14.09 -7.44 0.20
N ASP A 19 -14.57 -7.94 1.33
CA ASP A 19 -14.78 -7.20 2.57
C ASP A 19 -13.64 -7.36 3.60
N PHE A 20 -12.44 -7.77 3.14
CA PHE A 20 -11.26 -8.02 3.98
C PHE A 20 -10.98 -6.90 5.01
N ALA A 21 -11.29 -5.65 4.68
CA ALA A 21 -11.07 -4.49 5.53
C ALA A 21 -12.28 -4.13 6.43
N ALA A 22 -13.45 -4.75 6.24
CA ALA A 22 -14.70 -4.34 6.89
C ALA A 22 -14.60 -4.28 8.43
N LYS A 23 -13.92 -5.24 9.05
CA LYS A 23 -13.72 -5.24 10.52
C LYS A 23 -12.85 -4.08 10.98
N MET A 24 -11.80 -3.76 10.24
CA MET A 24 -10.93 -2.62 10.57
C MET A 24 -11.64 -1.30 10.31
N GLU A 25 -12.31 -1.15 9.17
CA GLU A 25 -13.12 0.03 8.86
C GLU A 25 -14.14 0.32 9.97
N PHE A 26 -14.94 -0.69 10.34
CA PHE A 26 -15.92 -0.56 11.43
C PHE A 26 -15.30 -0.08 12.74
N ARG A 27 -14.15 -0.67 13.13
CA ARG A 27 -13.46 -0.30 14.36
C ARG A 27 -12.81 1.08 14.29
N LEU A 28 -12.24 1.45 13.14
CA LEU A 28 -11.70 2.79 12.93
C LEU A 28 -12.81 3.84 13.02
N ARG A 29 -13.97 3.62 12.36
CA ARG A 29 -15.14 4.53 12.49
C ARG A 29 -15.54 4.72 13.94
N ARG A 30 -15.64 3.63 14.71
CA ARG A 30 -15.98 3.70 16.14
C ARG A 30 -14.89 4.34 17.00
N GLY A 31 -13.66 4.30 16.56
CA GLY A 31 -12.52 4.95 17.23
C GLY A 31 -12.44 6.46 16.99
N LEU A 32 -13.14 6.97 15.97
CA LEU A 32 -13.25 8.41 15.68
C LEU A 32 -14.37 9.03 16.51
N ARG A 33 -14.22 10.32 16.83
CA ARG A 33 -15.31 11.11 17.40
C ARG A 33 -16.52 11.08 16.45
N ARG A 34 -17.73 11.01 16.98
CA ARG A 34 -18.96 10.81 16.22
C ARG A 34 -19.16 11.86 15.12
N GLU A 35 -18.86 13.10 15.42
CA GLU A 35 -18.97 14.25 14.52
C GLU A 35 -17.97 14.20 13.34
N LEU A 36 -16.94 13.35 13.39
CA LEU A 36 -15.93 13.21 12.35
C LEU A 36 -16.19 12.05 11.39
N GLN A 37 -17.08 11.14 11.75
CA GLN A 37 -17.30 9.89 11.01
C GLN A 37 -17.79 10.10 9.59
N ASP A 38 -18.59 11.14 9.36
CA ASP A 38 -19.15 11.48 8.04
C ASP A 38 -18.11 12.13 7.10
N PHE A 39 -16.99 12.59 7.65
CA PHE A 39 -15.89 13.15 6.87
C PHE A 39 -14.88 12.11 6.39
N VAL A 40 -15.03 10.85 6.78
CA VAL A 40 -14.07 9.78 6.45
C VAL A 40 -14.67 8.80 5.44
N HIS A 41 -13.99 8.66 4.30
CA HIS A 41 -14.44 7.87 3.16
C HIS A 41 -13.51 6.68 2.93
N PHE A 42 -13.97 5.48 3.21
CA PHE A 42 -13.20 4.25 3.07
C PHE A 42 -13.45 3.58 1.72
N ARG A 43 -12.38 3.05 1.12
CA ARG A 43 -12.43 2.19 -0.07
C ARG A 43 -11.44 1.04 0.09
N SER A 44 -11.80 -0.12 -0.41
CA SER A 44 -10.96 -1.31 -0.39
C SER A 44 -10.59 -1.73 -1.80
N VAL A 45 -9.30 -1.98 -2.03
CA VAL A 45 -8.76 -2.51 -3.29
C VAL A 45 -8.63 -4.01 -3.15
N PHE A 46 -9.50 -4.75 -3.84
CA PHE A 46 -9.43 -6.20 -3.94
C PHE A 46 -8.76 -6.57 -5.27
N TRP A 47 -7.51 -6.97 -5.23
CA TRP A 47 -6.70 -7.28 -6.42
C TRP A 47 -6.43 -8.77 -6.63
N ALA A 48 -6.61 -9.61 -5.60
CA ALA A 48 -6.31 -11.03 -5.67
C ALA A 48 -7.12 -11.80 -6.74
N GLY A 49 -8.25 -11.29 -7.19
CA GLY A 49 -9.06 -11.89 -8.25
C GLY A 49 -8.31 -12.06 -9.57
N THR A 50 -7.37 -11.18 -9.88
CA THR A 50 -6.57 -11.16 -11.12
C THR A 50 -5.64 -12.37 -11.28
N VAL A 51 -5.20 -12.99 -10.19
CA VAL A 51 -4.21 -14.08 -10.21
C VAL A 51 -4.81 -15.43 -9.82
N ARG A 52 -5.88 -15.41 -9.05
CA ARG A 52 -6.43 -16.62 -8.38
C ARG A 52 -6.98 -17.67 -9.30
N GLU A 53 -7.59 -17.28 -10.40
CA GLU A 53 -8.15 -18.25 -11.34
C GLU A 53 -7.05 -19.17 -11.85
N HIS A 54 -5.96 -18.62 -12.34
CA HIS A 54 -4.80 -19.39 -12.82
C HIS A 54 -4.15 -20.27 -11.74
N GLN A 55 -4.04 -19.74 -10.51
CA GLN A 55 -3.47 -20.48 -9.39
C GLN A 55 -4.36 -21.66 -8.97
N ARG A 56 -5.69 -21.45 -8.90
CA ARG A 56 -6.66 -22.50 -8.57
C ARG A 56 -6.70 -23.60 -9.61
N ASP A 57 -6.69 -23.22 -10.88
CA ASP A 57 -6.66 -24.16 -12.00
C ASP A 57 -5.41 -25.00 -11.99
N TYR A 58 -4.25 -24.38 -11.80
CA TYR A 58 -2.98 -25.09 -11.66
C TYR A 58 -3.01 -26.04 -10.47
N PHE A 59 -3.43 -25.57 -9.29
CA PHE A 59 -3.48 -26.39 -8.09
C PHE A 59 -4.49 -27.55 -8.22
N GLY A 60 -5.61 -27.32 -8.89
CA GLY A 60 -6.60 -28.36 -9.22
C GLY A 60 -5.97 -29.45 -10.08
N ARG A 61 -5.31 -29.09 -11.19
CA ARG A 61 -4.59 -30.04 -12.05
C ARG A 61 -3.49 -30.78 -11.30
N ALA A 62 -2.65 -30.06 -10.57
CA ALA A 62 -1.56 -30.66 -9.78
C ALA A 62 -2.06 -31.62 -8.70
N SER A 63 -3.22 -31.34 -8.09
CA SER A 63 -3.85 -32.20 -7.08
C SER A 63 -4.42 -33.50 -7.66
N ASN A 64 -4.74 -33.50 -8.95
CA ASN A 64 -5.30 -34.66 -9.67
C ASN A 64 -4.23 -35.53 -10.32
N THR A 65 -3.03 -35.00 -10.55
CA THR A 65 -1.94 -35.74 -11.23
C THR A 65 -1.08 -36.57 -10.31
N GLY A 66 -1.19 -36.42 -8.98
CA GLY A 66 -0.37 -37.19 -8.04
C GLY A 66 -0.79 -37.02 -6.58
N PHE A 67 -0.27 -37.89 -5.74
CA PHE A 67 -0.49 -37.82 -4.31
C PHE A 67 0.26 -36.64 -3.70
N MET A 68 -0.46 -35.65 -3.19
CA MET A 68 0.13 -34.48 -2.52
C MET A 68 -0.16 -34.48 -1.02
N TRP A 69 0.92 -34.54 -0.23
CA TRP A 69 0.85 -34.31 1.22
C TRP A 69 0.68 -32.83 1.51
N HIS A 70 0.04 -32.51 2.63
CA HIS A 70 -0.11 -31.13 3.13
C HIS A 70 -0.79 -30.17 2.13
N LYS A 71 -1.84 -30.60 1.44
CA LYS A 71 -2.54 -29.81 0.41
C LYS A 71 -2.86 -28.37 0.84
N ARG A 72 -3.29 -28.16 2.12
CA ARG A 72 -3.60 -26.81 2.64
C ARG A 72 -2.36 -25.91 2.70
N LEU A 73 -1.23 -26.45 3.17
CA LEU A 73 0.03 -25.70 3.24
C LEU A 73 0.57 -25.40 1.84
N ARG A 74 0.55 -26.38 0.94
CA ARG A 74 0.97 -26.18 -0.46
C ARG A 74 0.11 -25.15 -1.18
N ARG A 75 -1.19 -25.19 -0.96
CA ARG A 75 -2.09 -24.16 -1.50
C ARG A 75 -1.74 -22.78 -0.97
N TYR A 76 -1.51 -22.64 0.32
CA TYR A 76 -1.06 -21.40 0.94
C TYR A 76 0.25 -20.89 0.32
N VAL A 77 1.22 -21.79 0.09
CA VAL A 77 2.50 -21.43 -0.54
C VAL A 77 2.30 -20.98 -2.00
N ILE A 78 1.52 -21.74 -2.79
CA ILE A 78 1.27 -21.41 -4.21
C ILE A 78 0.50 -20.10 -4.34
N GLU A 79 -0.56 -19.89 -3.57
CA GLU A 79 -1.33 -18.65 -3.60
C GLU A 79 -0.49 -17.48 -3.09
N GLY A 80 0.25 -17.64 -2.00
CA GLY A 80 1.04 -16.56 -1.39
C GLY A 80 2.29 -16.17 -2.17
N LEU A 81 3.14 -17.13 -2.52
CA LEU A 81 4.34 -16.88 -3.33
C LEU A 81 3.98 -16.57 -4.77
N GLY A 82 2.90 -17.16 -5.28
CA GLY A 82 2.39 -16.90 -6.62
C GLY A 82 1.90 -15.47 -6.78
N ASP A 83 1.20 -14.92 -5.78
CA ASP A 83 0.78 -13.52 -5.76
C ASP A 83 2.01 -12.59 -5.79
N ALA A 84 3.01 -12.87 -4.94
CA ALA A 84 4.23 -12.09 -4.87
C ALA A 84 5.06 -12.17 -6.17
N ALA A 85 5.16 -13.37 -6.77
CA ALA A 85 5.87 -13.57 -8.04
C ALA A 85 5.14 -12.94 -9.23
N ALA A 86 3.81 -12.95 -9.22
CA ALA A 86 3.00 -12.35 -10.27
C ALA A 86 3.02 -10.82 -10.23
N TYR A 87 3.18 -10.22 -9.03
CA TYR A 87 3.28 -8.79 -8.86
C TYR A 87 4.71 -8.30 -9.13
N GLN A 88 5.13 -8.37 -10.38
CA GLN A 88 6.41 -7.83 -10.83
C GLN A 88 6.19 -6.88 -12.01
N LYS A 89 6.88 -5.74 -11.98
CA LYS A 89 6.85 -4.78 -13.09
C LYS A 89 7.52 -5.41 -14.30
N THR A 90 6.75 -5.61 -15.37
CA THR A 90 7.22 -6.17 -16.63
C THR A 90 7.23 -5.10 -17.70
N ARG A 91 8.02 -5.30 -18.78
CA ARG A 91 8.05 -4.38 -19.94
C ARG A 91 6.75 -4.40 -20.76
N HIS A 92 5.99 -5.50 -20.67
CA HIS A 92 4.73 -5.64 -21.42
C HIS A 92 3.55 -5.48 -20.47
N ARG A 93 2.75 -4.42 -20.67
CA ARG A 93 1.59 -4.11 -19.81
C ARG A 93 0.40 -5.04 -20.06
N LYS A 94 0.17 -5.47 -21.32
CA LYS A 94 -0.93 -6.39 -21.63
C LYS A 94 -0.80 -7.67 -20.81
N ASN A 95 -1.84 -7.98 -20.07
CA ASN A 95 -1.94 -9.14 -19.16
C ASN A 95 -0.97 -9.14 -17.97
N SER A 96 -0.37 -7.99 -17.64
CA SER A 96 0.48 -7.87 -16.45
C SER A 96 -0.37 -7.68 -15.19
N VAL A 97 -0.18 -8.56 -14.23
CA VAL A 97 -0.80 -8.45 -12.89
C VAL A 97 -0.42 -7.14 -12.22
N TYR A 98 0.83 -6.71 -12.37
CA TYR A 98 1.31 -5.45 -11.83
C TYR A 98 0.41 -4.29 -12.23
N TYR A 99 0.21 -4.07 -13.54
CA TYR A 99 -0.60 -2.95 -14.03
C TYR A 99 -2.09 -3.10 -13.75
N ALA A 100 -2.62 -4.33 -13.74
CA ALA A 100 -4.00 -4.57 -13.33
C ALA A 100 -4.25 -4.13 -11.87
N VAL A 101 -3.29 -4.41 -10.97
CA VAL A 101 -3.35 -3.97 -9.56
C VAL A 101 -3.21 -2.44 -9.45
N GLN A 102 -2.30 -1.83 -10.23
CA GLN A 102 -2.13 -0.37 -10.26
C GLN A 102 -3.42 0.32 -10.71
N ASN A 103 -4.05 -0.19 -11.77
CA ASN A 103 -5.33 0.32 -12.25
C ASN A 103 -6.45 0.18 -11.20
N ALA A 104 -6.53 -0.97 -10.52
CA ALA A 104 -7.51 -1.18 -9.46
C ALA A 104 -7.37 -0.15 -8.31
N ILE A 105 -6.15 0.26 -7.97
CA ILE A 105 -5.92 1.34 -6.99
C ILE A 105 -6.41 2.68 -7.56
N SER A 106 -6.00 3.02 -8.79
CA SER A 106 -6.41 4.26 -9.46
C SER A 106 -7.93 4.39 -9.55
N ASP A 107 -8.62 3.31 -9.94
CA ASP A 107 -10.08 3.26 -10.00
C ASP A 107 -10.73 3.53 -8.64
N LYS A 108 -10.18 2.96 -7.55
CA LYS A 108 -10.71 3.22 -6.20
C LYS A 108 -10.48 4.66 -5.74
N ILE A 109 -9.35 5.26 -6.10
CA ILE A 109 -9.12 6.70 -5.83
C ILE A 109 -10.14 7.54 -6.60
N SER A 110 -10.39 7.23 -7.89
CA SER A 110 -11.39 7.93 -8.70
C SER A 110 -12.79 7.88 -8.10
N THR A 111 -13.17 6.77 -7.45
CA THR A 111 -14.48 6.68 -6.74
C THR A 111 -14.60 7.58 -5.50
N LEU A 112 -13.50 8.15 -5.04
CA LEU A 112 -13.50 9.14 -3.95
C LEU A 112 -13.70 10.57 -4.47
N GLU A 113 -13.46 10.80 -5.76
CA GLU A 113 -13.65 12.12 -6.37
C GLU A 113 -15.14 12.49 -6.38
N SER A 114 -15.40 13.71 -6.01
CA SER A 114 -16.67 14.38 -6.19
C SER A 114 -16.43 15.88 -6.15
N ARG A 115 -17.41 16.66 -6.59
CA ARG A 115 -17.31 18.13 -6.54
C ARG A 115 -16.93 18.62 -5.14
N GLY A 116 -15.83 19.35 -5.04
CA GLY A 116 -15.30 19.87 -3.78
C GLY A 116 -14.37 18.92 -3.01
N ARG A 117 -14.05 17.72 -3.59
CA ARG A 117 -13.13 16.73 -2.98
C ARG A 117 -11.87 16.47 -3.79
N GLU A 118 -11.60 17.26 -4.81
CA GLU A 118 -10.47 17.12 -5.72
C GLU A 118 -9.11 17.26 -5.02
N ARG A 119 -9.11 17.90 -3.84
CA ARG A 119 -7.95 18.10 -2.96
C ARG A 119 -8.09 17.40 -1.60
N MET A 120 -8.96 16.41 -1.51
CA MET A 120 -9.16 15.65 -0.28
C MET A 120 -7.86 14.94 0.13
N PRO A 121 -7.41 15.09 1.40
CA PRO A 121 -6.28 14.31 1.91
C PRO A 121 -6.51 12.81 1.77
N LEU A 122 -5.47 12.08 1.38
CA LEU A 122 -5.51 10.65 1.13
C LEU A 122 -4.62 9.91 2.13
N ILE A 123 -5.13 8.79 2.65
CA ILE A 123 -4.39 7.88 3.52
C ILE A 123 -4.44 6.48 2.92
N PHE A 124 -3.30 5.80 2.84
CA PHE A 124 -3.24 4.39 2.48
C PHE A 124 -3.05 3.52 3.72
N ILE A 125 -3.73 2.38 3.76
CA ILE A 125 -3.54 1.34 4.77
C ILE A 125 -3.28 0.03 4.05
N GLY A 126 -2.04 -0.47 4.13
CA GLY A 126 -1.61 -1.70 3.48
C GLY A 126 -1.26 -2.81 4.47
N HIS A 127 -1.50 -4.04 4.06
CA HIS A 127 -1.12 -5.23 4.83
C HIS A 127 -0.25 -6.16 3.99
N SER A 128 0.85 -6.65 4.58
CA SER A 128 1.70 -7.65 3.92
C SER A 128 2.19 -7.16 2.54
N LEU A 129 1.98 -7.95 1.48
CA LEU A 129 2.29 -7.56 0.09
C LEU A 129 1.59 -6.25 -0.33
N GLY A 130 0.43 -5.93 0.23
CA GLY A 130 -0.25 -4.65 0.00
C GLY A 130 0.60 -3.44 0.39
N CYS A 131 1.53 -3.57 1.33
CA CYS A 131 2.49 -2.51 1.66
C CYS A 131 3.46 -2.24 0.51
N HIS A 132 3.98 -3.30 -0.13
CA HIS A 132 4.83 -3.19 -1.31
C HIS A 132 4.06 -2.65 -2.52
N VAL A 133 2.82 -3.13 -2.71
CA VAL A 133 1.91 -2.64 -3.76
C VAL A 133 1.68 -1.13 -3.64
N ILE A 134 1.36 -0.64 -2.44
CA ILE A 134 1.21 0.80 -2.19
C ILE A 134 2.51 1.56 -2.49
N SER A 135 3.64 1.09 -1.97
CA SER A 135 4.93 1.76 -2.18
C SER A 135 5.27 1.87 -3.67
N SER A 136 5.09 0.80 -4.44
CA SER A 136 5.32 0.78 -5.87
C SER A 136 4.37 1.73 -6.62
N TYR A 137 3.08 1.72 -6.26
CA TYR A 137 2.10 2.63 -6.85
C TYR A 137 2.45 4.10 -6.61
N LEU A 138 2.74 4.45 -5.35
CA LEU A 138 3.09 5.82 -4.98
C LEU A 138 4.35 6.29 -5.68
N TRP A 139 5.35 5.42 -5.79
CA TRP A 139 6.60 5.72 -6.49
C TRP A 139 6.39 5.95 -7.98
N ASP A 140 5.70 5.05 -8.65
CA ASP A 140 5.47 5.12 -10.10
C ASP A 140 4.63 6.35 -10.48
N ILE A 141 3.52 6.60 -9.78
CA ILE A 141 2.66 7.77 -10.07
C ILE A 141 3.41 9.07 -9.77
N ASN A 142 4.19 9.13 -8.66
CA ASN A 142 4.95 10.32 -8.35
C ASN A 142 6.03 10.61 -9.41
N LYS A 143 6.75 9.59 -9.87
CA LYS A 143 7.73 9.73 -10.95
C LYS A 143 7.07 10.18 -12.24
N LEU A 144 5.97 9.52 -12.60
CA LEU A 144 5.27 9.79 -13.86
C LEU A 144 4.69 11.21 -13.90
N THR A 145 4.06 11.66 -12.82
CA THR A 145 3.41 12.99 -12.77
C THR A 145 4.38 14.16 -12.67
N GLN A 146 5.68 13.92 -12.55
CA GLN A 146 6.73 14.93 -12.56
C GLN A 146 7.54 14.96 -13.85
N ARG A 147 7.29 14.03 -14.78
CA ARG A 147 7.91 14.03 -16.11
C ARG A 147 7.29 15.11 -17.00
N THR A 148 8.11 15.69 -17.84
CA THR A 148 7.69 16.69 -18.84
C THR A 148 7.13 16.01 -20.10
N GLU A 149 6.50 16.77 -20.97
CA GLU A 149 6.01 16.28 -22.26
C GLU A 149 7.15 15.76 -23.15
N ALA A 150 8.32 16.40 -23.08
CA ALA A 150 9.51 15.95 -23.79
C ALA A 150 10.01 14.59 -23.27
N ASP A 151 10.07 14.41 -21.94
CA ASP A 151 10.46 13.11 -21.33
C ASP A 151 9.53 11.97 -21.73
N ILE A 152 8.25 12.28 -21.97
CA ILE A 152 7.22 11.29 -22.35
C ILE A 152 7.20 11.05 -23.86
N ALA A 153 7.55 12.04 -24.68
CA ALA A 153 7.59 11.89 -26.14
C ALA A 153 8.61 10.85 -26.57
N ASP A 154 9.74 10.78 -25.86
CA ASP A 154 10.82 9.84 -26.12
C ASP A 154 10.62 8.45 -25.47
N ASP A 155 9.52 8.27 -24.71
CA ASP A 155 9.23 7.00 -24.05
C ASP A 155 8.70 5.98 -25.07
N GLU A 156 9.33 4.81 -25.14
CA GLU A 156 8.89 3.72 -26.02
C GLU A 156 7.59 3.05 -25.55
N ASP A 157 7.26 3.18 -24.23
CA ASP A 157 6.06 2.57 -23.65
C ASP A 157 4.80 3.41 -23.92
N GLN A 158 4.00 2.97 -24.88
CA GLN A 158 2.74 3.64 -25.26
C GLN A 158 1.72 3.70 -24.12
N ASP A 159 1.71 2.70 -23.23
CA ASP A 159 0.79 2.64 -22.11
C ASP A 159 1.21 3.64 -21.01
N GLU A 160 2.52 3.84 -20.80
CA GLU A 160 3.03 4.87 -19.88
C GLU A 160 2.71 6.26 -20.39
N ARG A 161 2.84 6.49 -21.69
CA ARG A 161 2.39 7.74 -22.35
C ARG A 161 0.89 7.98 -22.20
N ALA A 162 0.06 6.94 -22.34
CA ALA A 162 -1.39 7.05 -22.17
C ALA A 162 -1.75 7.39 -20.72
N LEU A 163 -1.13 6.72 -19.74
CA LEU A 163 -1.33 7.00 -18.31
C LEU A 163 -0.86 8.42 -17.95
N TRP A 164 0.26 8.88 -18.49
CA TRP A 164 0.73 10.25 -18.26
C TRP A 164 -0.28 11.29 -18.77
N ARG A 165 -0.84 11.08 -19.98
CA ARG A 165 -1.87 11.97 -20.54
C ARG A 165 -3.13 12.01 -19.67
N ASP A 166 -3.57 10.87 -19.14
CA ASP A 166 -4.71 10.79 -18.22
C ASP A 166 -4.43 11.51 -16.89
N LEU A 167 -3.18 11.44 -16.40
CA LEU A 167 -2.79 12.07 -15.14
C LEU A 167 -2.38 13.54 -15.27
N LYS A 168 -1.99 14.01 -16.48
CA LYS A 168 -1.53 15.39 -16.70
C LYS A 168 -2.54 16.43 -16.21
N ASP A 169 -3.81 16.21 -16.53
CA ASP A 169 -4.92 17.12 -16.18
C ASP A 169 -5.81 16.57 -15.06
N ALA A 170 -5.38 15.47 -14.41
CA ALA A 170 -6.12 14.88 -13.32
C ALA A 170 -6.05 15.73 -12.04
N THR A 171 -7.01 15.52 -11.15
CA THR A 171 -7.08 16.22 -9.86
C THR A 171 -5.84 15.95 -9.00
N PRO A 172 -5.52 16.84 -8.04
CA PRO A 172 -4.47 16.61 -7.07
C PRO A 172 -4.62 15.29 -6.30
N LEU A 173 -5.87 14.85 -6.03
CA LEU A 173 -6.17 13.56 -5.41
C LEU A 173 -5.68 12.39 -6.26
N ARG A 174 -6.04 12.34 -7.54
CA ARG A 174 -5.61 11.28 -8.47
C ARG A 174 -4.10 11.29 -8.73
N ARG A 175 -3.49 12.47 -8.73
CA ARG A 175 -2.04 12.67 -8.86
C ARG A 175 -1.27 12.42 -7.57
N LEU A 176 -1.94 11.98 -6.49
CA LEU A 176 -1.38 11.72 -5.15
C LEU A 176 -0.72 12.96 -4.50
N LYS A 177 -1.04 14.18 -4.98
CA LYS A 177 -0.47 15.42 -4.45
C LYS A 177 -1.07 15.81 -3.08
N THR A 178 -2.07 15.06 -2.62
CA THR A 178 -2.74 15.22 -1.32
C THR A 178 -2.50 14.04 -0.36
N LEU A 179 -1.47 13.24 -0.59
CA LEU A 179 -1.12 12.11 0.27
C LEU A 179 -0.71 12.58 1.67
N ALA A 180 -1.54 12.26 2.68
CA ALA A 180 -1.42 12.75 4.04
C ALA A 180 -1.04 11.67 5.07
N GLY A 181 -1.19 10.38 4.72
CA GLY A 181 -0.84 9.32 5.65
C GLY A 181 -0.61 7.98 4.98
N ILE A 182 0.24 7.17 5.61
CA ILE A 182 0.49 5.79 5.20
C ILE A 182 0.54 4.94 6.46
N VAL A 183 -0.17 3.82 6.44
CA VAL A 183 -0.15 2.81 7.49
C VAL A 183 0.23 1.47 6.85
N THR A 184 1.33 0.89 7.27
CA THR A 184 1.78 -0.41 6.82
C THR A 184 1.71 -1.41 7.96
N LEU A 185 1.11 -2.57 7.69
CA LEU A 185 0.79 -3.62 8.66
C LEU A 185 1.52 -4.90 8.28
N GLY A 186 2.49 -5.32 9.08
CA GLY A 186 3.31 -6.50 8.77
C GLY A 186 4.00 -6.38 7.41
N SER A 187 4.70 -5.28 7.19
CA SER A 187 5.30 -4.96 5.89
C SER A 187 6.41 -5.93 5.53
N ASN A 188 6.29 -6.57 4.36
CA ASN A 188 7.31 -7.42 3.76
C ASN A 188 8.15 -6.69 2.68
N MET A 189 8.05 -5.36 2.61
CA MET A 189 8.80 -4.55 1.64
C MET A 189 10.30 -4.88 1.60
N PRO A 190 11.01 -5.11 2.72
CA PRO A 190 12.43 -5.46 2.70
C PRO A 190 12.75 -6.67 1.81
N MET A 191 11.86 -7.66 1.74
CA MET A 191 12.08 -8.86 0.92
C MET A 191 12.17 -8.56 -0.58
N PHE A 192 11.53 -7.49 -1.05
CA PHE A 192 11.55 -7.07 -2.45
C PHE A 192 12.70 -6.12 -2.79
N THR A 193 13.47 -5.70 -1.80
CA THR A 193 14.60 -4.79 -1.99
C THR A 193 15.93 -5.50 -2.17
N PHE A 194 16.03 -6.79 -1.86
CA PHE A 194 17.27 -7.56 -1.92
C PHE A 194 17.86 -7.70 -3.32
N THR A 195 17.07 -7.47 -4.36
CA THR A 195 17.55 -7.45 -5.76
C THR A 195 18.39 -6.20 -6.05
N PHE A 196 18.27 -5.17 -5.22
CA PHE A 196 18.97 -3.90 -5.36
C PHE A 196 20.07 -3.80 -4.29
N GLY A 197 21.12 -3.05 -4.56
CA GLY A 197 22.08 -2.69 -3.51
C GLY A 197 21.40 -1.84 -2.42
N PRO A 198 21.88 -1.88 -1.17
CA PRO A 198 21.24 -1.20 -0.05
C PRO A 198 21.06 0.31 -0.29
N ASP A 199 21.98 0.93 -1.01
CA ASP A 199 21.95 2.37 -1.31
C ASP A 199 21.01 2.73 -2.48
N ALA A 200 20.57 1.75 -3.25
CA ALA A 200 19.66 1.95 -4.40
C ALA A 200 18.17 1.96 -4.01
N VAL A 201 17.86 1.67 -2.75
CA VAL A 201 16.47 1.63 -2.25
C VAL A 201 16.16 2.93 -1.50
N TYR A 202 15.15 3.64 -2.00
CA TYR A 202 14.74 4.93 -1.45
C TYR A 202 13.34 4.87 -0.89
N PRO A 203 13.07 5.46 0.29
CA PRO A 203 11.70 5.65 0.73
C PRO A 203 11.00 6.71 -0.14
N ILE A 204 9.70 6.60 -0.26
CA ILE A 204 8.87 7.60 -0.96
C ILE A 204 8.88 8.99 -0.31
N THR A 205 9.52 9.10 0.85
CA THR A 205 9.84 10.37 1.54
C THR A 205 11.10 11.04 1.01
N SER A 206 11.85 10.37 0.12
CA SER A 206 13.04 10.90 -0.53
C SER A 206 12.71 11.49 -1.89
N GLN A 207 13.60 12.34 -2.36
CA GLN A 207 13.59 12.82 -3.74
C GLN A 207 13.68 11.66 -4.73
N VAL A 208 13.10 11.80 -5.91
CA VAL A 208 13.07 10.81 -6.98
C VAL A 208 13.92 11.28 -8.17
N GLU A 209 14.72 10.38 -8.72
CA GLU A 209 15.42 10.65 -9.97
C GLU A 209 14.46 10.49 -11.17
N LEU A 210 14.28 11.54 -11.96
CA LEU A 210 13.35 11.57 -13.08
C LEU A 210 14.01 11.17 -14.41
N GLY A 211 15.33 11.04 -14.43
CA GLY A 211 16.16 10.87 -15.62
C GLY A 211 16.85 12.19 -16.05
N ASN A 212 17.83 12.09 -16.96
CA ASN A 212 18.59 13.24 -17.48
C ASN A 212 19.18 14.18 -16.40
N GLY A 213 19.48 13.65 -15.20
CA GLY A 213 19.98 14.43 -14.07
C GLY A 213 18.94 15.26 -13.31
N ASN A 214 17.68 15.21 -13.73
CA ASN A 214 16.59 15.90 -13.05
C ASN A 214 16.18 15.17 -11.77
N VAL A 215 15.90 15.93 -10.71
CA VAL A 215 15.49 15.43 -9.41
C VAL A 215 14.08 15.94 -9.09
N GLY A 216 13.17 15.02 -8.86
CA GLY A 216 11.79 15.32 -8.52
C GLY A 216 11.56 15.38 -7.00
N LYS A 217 10.39 15.87 -6.62
CA LYS A 217 9.94 15.96 -5.24
C LYS A 217 9.56 14.59 -4.68
N PRO A 218 9.67 14.38 -3.35
CA PRO A 218 9.14 13.20 -2.67
C PRO A 218 7.65 12.95 -2.99
N ALA A 219 7.25 11.68 -2.96
CA ALA A 219 5.83 11.33 -3.07
C ALA A 219 5.06 11.64 -1.77
N PHE A 220 5.77 11.59 -0.63
CA PHE A 220 5.17 11.76 0.68
C PHE A 220 6.00 12.70 1.58
N PRO A 221 5.36 13.66 2.25
CA PRO A 221 3.95 14.07 2.15
C PRO A 221 3.59 14.64 0.77
N GLY A 222 2.31 14.57 0.40
CA GLY A 222 1.83 15.12 -0.87
C GLY A 222 2.16 16.61 -1.03
N ALA A 223 2.70 16.98 -2.19
CA ALA A 223 3.26 18.32 -2.43
C ALA A 223 2.21 19.46 -2.41
N GLU A 224 0.92 19.13 -2.57
CA GLU A 224 -0.18 20.12 -2.56
C GLU A 224 -0.99 20.10 -1.26
N LEU A 225 -0.52 19.37 -0.24
CA LEU A 225 -1.07 19.51 1.10
C LEU A 225 -0.70 20.87 1.69
N PRO A 226 -1.62 21.52 2.44
CA PRO A 226 -1.27 22.65 3.29
C PRO A 226 -0.14 22.30 4.26
N GLU A 227 0.69 23.27 4.62
CA GLU A 227 1.85 23.04 5.51
C GLU A 227 1.43 22.42 6.86
N SER A 228 0.27 22.84 7.40
CA SER A 228 -0.28 22.27 8.63
C SER A 228 -0.51 20.76 8.53
N LEU A 229 -0.99 20.28 7.38
CA LEU A 229 -1.17 18.85 7.10
C LEU A 229 0.15 18.14 6.79
N GLN A 230 1.07 18.78 6.07
CA GLN A 230 2.39 18.20 5.82
C GLN A 230 3.14 17.92 7.12
N LYS A 231 3.00 18.80 8.14
CA LYS A 231 3.56 18.59 9.49
C LYS A 231 2.93 17.40 10.20
N LYS A 232 1.62 17.17 10.00
CA LYS A 232 0.86 16.04 10.61
C LYS A 232 1.01 14.72 9.85
N ALA A 233 1.39 14.77 8.58
CA ALA A 233 1.56 13.59 7.76
C ALA A 233 2.62 12.64 8.32
N ARG A 234 2.27 11.33 8.45
CA ARG A 234 3.14 10.28 8.98
C ARG A 234 2.96 8.97 8.21
N TRP A 235 4.03 8.20 8.18
CA TRP A 235 4.03 6.82 7.75
C TRP A 235 4.23 5.93 8.98
N LEU A 236 3.16 5.28 9.45
CA LEU A 236 3.16 4.39 10.60
C LEU A 236 3.37 2.96 10.10
N ASN A 237 4.50 2.35 10.43
CA ASN A 237 4.81 0.96 10.09
C ASN A 237 4.66 0.08 11.33
N TYR A 238 3.63 -0.74 11.37
CA TYR A 238 3.38 -1.69 12.46
C TYR A 238 3.97 -3.05 12.15
N TYR A 239 4.84 -3.52 13.01
CA TYR A 239 5.44 -4.86 12.93
C TYR A 239 5.37 -5.59 14.28
N SER A 240 5.51 -6.90 14.26
CA SER A 240 5.51 -7.73 15.49
C SER A 240 6.72 -8.65 15.51
N LYS A 241 7.31 -8.85 16.69
CA LYS A 241 8.43 -9.77 16.88
C LYS A 241 8.10 -11.24 16.59
N THR A 242 6.82 -11.59 16.58
CA THR A 242 6.33 -12.96 16.30
C THR A 242 5.82 -13.11 14.86
N ASP A 243 5.86 -12.06 14.07
CA ASP A 243 5.50 -12.09 12.65
C ASP A 243 6.75 -12.35 11.80
N LEU A 244 6.77 -13.46 11.08
CA LEU A 244 7.91 -13.84 10.22
C LEU A 244 8.00 -13.04 8.92
N LEU A 245 6.94 -12.32 8.55
CA LEU A 245 6.85 -11.58 7.28
C LEU A 245 6.85 -10.06 7.49
N GLY A 246 6.69 -9.61 8.72
CA GLY A 246 6.61 -8.18 9.05
C GLY A 246 7.92 -7.63 9.61
N PHE A 247 8.47 -6.61 8.96
CA PHE A 247 9.78 -6.05 9.28
C PHE A 247 9.72 -4.55 9.57
N PRO A 248 10.66 -4.05 10.43
CA PRO A 248 10.87 -2.62 10.58
C PRO A 248 11.47 -2.02 9.31
N LEU A 249 10.95 -0.88 8.84
CA LEU A 249 11.41 -0.21 7.63
C LEU A 249 12.70 0.58 7.86
N LYS A 250 12.89 1.17 9.04
CA LYS A 250 14.11 1.93 9.39
C LYS A 250 15.37 1.08 9.40
N ALA A 251 15.24 -0.24 9.40
CA ALA A 251 16.36 -1.16 9.30
C ALA A 251 16.90 -1.32 7.87
N LEU A 252 16.19 -0.84 6.84
CA LEU A 252 16.57 -1.02 5.43
C LEU A 252 17.89 -0.32 5.09
N ASN A 253 17.98 0.98 5.39
CA ASN A 253 19.18 1.79 5.19
C ASN A 253 19.04 3.15 5.90
N ASP A 254 20.07 4.00 5.76
CA ASP A 254 20.12 5.31 6.41
C ASP A 254 19.04 6.27 5.91
N LYS A 255 18.60 6.18 4.65
CA LYS A 255 17.53 7.03 4.11
C LYS A 255 16.17 6.73 4.78
N TYR A 256 15.91 5.45 5.06
CA TYR A 256 14.74 5.05 5.84
C TYR A 256 14.90 5.40 7.32
N ARG A 257 16.10 5.16 7.89
CA ARG A 257 16.39 5.41 9.31
C ARG A 257 16.23 6.88 9.67
N ASN A 258 16.73 7.77 8.82
CA ASN A 258 16.76 9.22 9.07
C ASN A 258 15.47 9.93 8.62
N SER A 259 14.51 9.22 8.03
CA SER A 259 13.23 9.82 7.66
C SER A 259 12.40 10.13 8.91
N GLU A 260 12.13 11.42 9.15
CA GLU A 260 11.26 11.88 10.25
C GLU A 260 9.80 11.51 10.05
N LYS A 261 9.40 11.17 8.83
CA LYS A 261 8.03 10.82 8.48
C LYS A 261 7.71 9.35 8.69
N ILE A 262 8.72 8.49 8.86
CA ILE A 262 8.56 7.04 9.07
C ILE A 262 8.71 6.72 10.55
N GLU A 263 7.73 6.03 11.09
CA GLU A 263 7.71 5.54 12.47
C GLU A 263 7.49 4.03 12.49
N ASP A 264 8.49 3.27 12.98
CA ASP A 264 8.36 1.83 13.20
C ASP A 264 7.78 1.55 14.59
N ILE A 265 6.62 0.91 14.63
CA ILE A 265 5.87 0.63 15.87
C ILE A 265 5.78 -0.87 16.08
N CYS A 266 6.52 -1.37 17.09
CA CYS A 266 6.43 -2.77 17.47
C CYS A 266 5.15 -3.04 18.26
N VAL A 267 4.30 -3.93 17.76
CA VAL A 267 3.07 -4.34 18.42
C VAL A 267 3.17 -5.77 18.95
N ARG A 268 2.49 -6.03 20.09
CA ARG A 268 2.33 -7.39 20.58
C ARG A 268 1.20 -8.05 19.79
N SER A 269 1.53 -9.10 19.04
CA SER A 269 0.52 -10.07 18.62
C SER A 269 0.48 -11.13 19.71
N GLU A 270 -0.62 -11.22 20.44
CA GLU A 270 -0.81 -12.21 21.49
C GLU A 270 -0.76 -13.61 20.87
N SER A 271 0.38 -14.26 21.03
CA SER A 271 0.56 -15.68 20.71
C SER A 271 1.05 -16.37 21.97
N PRO A 272 0.41 -17.46 22.40
CA PRO A 272 0.95 -18.25 23.49
C PRO A 272 2.35 -18.76 23.12
N TRP A 273 3.29 -18.60 24.01
CA TRP A 273 4.73 -18.84 23.81
C TRP A 273 5.13 -20.29 23.47
N PHE A 274 4.21 -21.24 23.54
CA PHE A 274 4.49 -22.68 23.46
C PHE A 274 4.08 -23.38 22.12
N ILE A 275 3.61 -22.65 21.10
CA ILE A 275 3.28 -23.26 19.80
C ILE A 275 3.89 -22.40 18.65
N PRO A 276 5.13 -22.69 18.19
CA PRO A 276 5.93 -21.73 17.42
C PRO A 276 5.44 -21.45 15.99
N TYR A 277 5.05 -22.45 15.21
CA TYR A 277 4.95 -22.28 13.76
C TYR A 277 3.58 -21.89 13.20
N VAL A 278 2.49 -22.44 13.71
CA VAL A 278 1.12 -22.09 13.25
C VAL A 278 0.71 -20.68 13.67
N TRP A 279 1.32 -20.18 14.74
CA TRP A 279 0.99 -18.87 15.32
C TRP A 279 1.68 -17.70 14.62
N CYS A 280 2.82 -17.94 13.97
CA CYS A 280 3.51 -16.89 13.19
C CYS A 280 2.66 -16.38 12.03
N LEU A 281 1.96 -17.29 11.32
CA LEU A 281 1.01 -16.90 10.27
C LEU A 281 -0.22 -16.19 10.83
N LYS A 282 -0.70 -16.60 12.02
CA LYS A 282 -1.79 -15.89 12.72
C LYS A 282 -1.34 -14.52 13.22
N SER A 283 -0.09 -14.37 13.67
CA SER A 283 0.48 -13.07 14.02
C SER A 283 0.40 -12.11 12.86
N HIS A 284 0.74 -12.57 11.65
CA HIS A 284 0.73 -11.78 10.44
C HIS A 284 -0.65 -11.21 10.07
N THR A 285 -1.74 -11.91 10.40
CA THR A 285 -3.10 -11.45 10.08
C THR A 285 -3.76 -10.64 11.19
N ARG A 286 -3.20 -10.61 12.40
CA ARG A 286 -3.82 -9.95 13.57
C ARG A 286 -3.77 -8.43 13.58
N TYR A 287 -2.96 -7.81 12.74
CA TYR A 287 -2.88 -6.35 12.66
C TYR A 287 -4.23 -5.68 12.42
N TRP A 288 -5.11 -6.29 11.61
CA TRP A 288 -6.45 -5.79 11.31
C TRP A 288 -7.34 -5.56 12.54
N THR A 289 -7.03 -6.23 13.63
CA THR A 289 -7.82 -6.20 14.86
C THR A 289 -7.02 -5.77 16.09
N ASN A 290 -5.73 -5.49 15.94
CA ASN A 290 -4.85 -5.10 17.05
C ASN A 290 -5.22 -3.70 17.58
N GLY A 291 -5.41 -3.60 18.90
CA GLY A 291 -5.85 -2.35 19.54
C GLY A 291 -4.88 -1.18 19.37
N THR A 292 -3.55 -1.44 19.41
CA THR A 292 -2.53 -0.40 19.20
C THR A 292 -2.55 0.11 17.77
N VAL A 293 -2.68 -0.80 16.78
CA VAL A 293 -2.82 -0.45 15.36
C VAL A 293 -4.06 0.42 15.14
N LEU A 294 -5.21 -0.04 15.66
CA LEU A 294 -6.48 0.68 15.51
C LEU A 294 -6.44 2.06 16.14
N LYS A 295 -5.90 2.18 17.35
CA LYS A 295 -5.79 3.46 18.07
C LYS A 295 -4.87 4.43 17.32
N GLY A 296 -3.68 4.00 16.92
CA GLY A 296 -2.73 4.86 16.21
C GLY A 296 -3.22 5.27 14.82
N SER A 297 -3.86 4.34 14.09
CA SER A 297 -4.46 4.65 12.79
C SER A 297 -5.64 5.61 12.92
N ALA A 298 -6.53 5.42 13.91
CA ALA A 298 -7.64 6.34 14.17
C ALA A 298 -7.13 7.72 14.57
N GLN A 299 -6.06 7.80 15.38
CA GLN A 299 -5.46 9.07 15.76
C GLN A 299 -4.89 9.82 14.55
N LEU A 300 -4.17 9.12 13.66
CA LEU A 300 -3.67 9.73 12.42
C LEU A 300 -4.82 10.28 11.57
N ILE A 301 -5.89 9.50 11.38
CA ILE A 301 -7.08 9.94 10.63
C ILE A 301 -7.68 11.17 11.27
N GLN A 302 -7.87 11.16 12.58
CA GLN A 302 -8.45 12.28 13.32
C GLN A 302 -7.59 13.54 13.22
N ASP A 303 -6.27 13.42 13.39
CA ASP A 303 -5.32 14.53 13.25
C ASP A 303 -5.43 15.20 11.86
N ILE A 304 -5.63 14.41 10.81
CA ILE A 304 -5.79 14.94 9.43
C ILE A 304 -7.17 15.57 9.21
N VAL A 305 -8.24 14.94 9.71
CA VAL A 305 -9.62 15.47 9.59
C VAL A 305 -9.76 16.82 10.31
N GLU A 306 -9.16 16.97 11.48
CA GLU A 306 -9.28 18.16 12.35
C GLU A 306 -8.32 19.29 12.00
N THR A 307 -7.26 19.02 11.27
CA THR A 307 -6.30 20.06 10.88
C THR A 307 -6.95 21.04 9.88
N PRO A 308 -7.00 22.32 10.19
CA PRO A 308 -7.64 23.34 9.35
C PRO A 308 -6.89 23.59 8.03
#